data_82f73388de76943386409de20cbdc99b
#
_entry.id   82f73388de76943386409de20cbdc99b
#
_cell.length_a   1.000
_cell.length_b   1.000
_cell.length_c   1.000
_cell.angle_alpha   90.00
_cell.angle_beta   90.00
_cell.angle_gamma   90.00
#
_symmetry.space_group_name_H-M   'P 1'
#
loop_
_entity.id
_entity.type
_entity.pdbx_description
1 polymer ?
#
loop_
_entity_poly.entity_id
_entity_poly.type
_entity_poly.pdbx_seq_one_letter_code
_entity_poly.pdbx_strand_id
1 'polypeptide(L)'
;MADNVPVNPDSYPFTRWNFVIIVLDVALFFAGITFIDPVVVLPVLLDKLGGSEVLIGLLGALQRAGWLVPQLFATSLVLHRVRKKPFVIYPAIVSRFPIILLAIAFLLPGIASHFTWLICILVASFALFFFADGLVGVPWHDIIAKTIPPDLRGRFFGSTQFIGGILAIGAGAVVRRVLGDPNIPFPRNYGLLFALAAISVWISGFFIALIKEPTGATLEERHTFSRILRAIPSTLHRHVLLRRVIVAQNLIGIAGVAMPFYAVYAHTKLGLPEAVGGIFIWAAIGGSVGMSLVWAFLNDRFGPLAVIRGVSLFAAAVPTAALTLPHIVGILHVESSMALIYAIVFFLNGATWGGAWMGITNYIFEIAPDNVRPLFLGLATTLAAPTVLMPVIGGWLLNAIAYETLFMIAAVGA
;
A
#
# COMPACT_ATOMS: atom_id res chain seq x y z
N MET A 1 24.68 -15.13 19.61
CA MET A 1 24.04 -14.85 20.92
C MET A 1 24.05 -13.35 21.05
N ALA A 2 22.91 -12.71 20.80
CA ALA A 2 22.77 -11.28 21.05
C ALA A 2 22.67 -11.12 22.56
N ASP A 3 23.59 -10.36 23.16
CA ASP A 3 23.54 -10.01 24.55
C ASP A 3 22.18 -9.38 24.87
N ASN A 4 21.39 -10.08 25.68
CA ASN A 4 20.18 -9.54 26.27
C ASN A 4 20.58 -8.42 27.25
N VAL A 5 20.86 -7.24 26.72
CA VAL A 5 20.92 -6.04 27.56
C VAL A 5 19.54 -5.85 28.16
N PRO A 6 19.37 -5.93 29.48
CA PRO A 6 18.05 -5.78 30.09
C PRO A 6 17.49 -4.43 29.71
N VAL A 7 16.33 -4.44 29.04
CA VAL A 7 15.61 -3.21 28.65
C VAL A 7 15.20 -2.53 29.95
N ASN A 8 15.80 -1.36 30.22
CA ASN A 8 15.43 -0.56 31.39
C ASN A 8 13.96 -0.15 31.27
N PRO A 9 13.05 -0.59 32.18
CA PRO A 9 11.63 -0.25 32.13
C PRO A 9 11.36 1.26 32.09
N ASP A 10 12.25 2.07 32.65
CA ASP A 10 12.15 3.52 32.68
C ASP A 10 12.38 4.16 31.30
N SER A 11 12.96 3.43 30.34
CA SER A 11 13.14 3.89 28.95
C SER A 11 11.82 3.99 28.17
N TYR A 12 10.74 3.36 28.66
CA TYR A 12 9.45 3.27 27.96
C TYR A 12 8.27 3.60 28.90
N PRO A 13 8.18 4.82 29.43
CA PRO A 13 7.28 5.16 30.54
C PRO A 13 5.78 5.04 30.20
N PHE A 14 5.40 5.04 28.92
CA PHE A 14 3.99 5.03 28.49
C PHE A 14 3.65 3.85 27.59
N THR A 15 4.35 2.73 27.68
CA THR A 15 4.22 1.59 26.75
C THR A 15 2.78 1.11 26.57
N ARG A 16 2.06 0.82 27.67
CA ARG A 16 0.68 0.28 27.58
C ARG A 16 -0.27 1.27 26.91
N TRP A 17 -0.17 2.55 27.26
CA TRP A 17 -0.97 3.62 26.67
C TRP A 17 -0.68 3.75 25.18
N ASN A 18 0.58 3.94 24.82
CA ASN A 18 1.00 4.11 23.44
C ASN A 18 0.70 2.88 22.58
N PHE A 19 0.85 1.67 23.13
CA PHE A 19 0.51 0.43 22.43
C PHE A 19 -0.95 0.45 21.97
N VAL A 20 -1.90 0.71 22.86
CA VAL A 20 -3.34 0.73 22.52
C VAL A 20 -3.65 1.87 21.56
N ILE A 21 -3.15 3.07 21.82
CA ILE A 21 -3.41 4.26 21.01
C ILE A 21 -2.90 4.10 19.58
N ILE A 22 -1.68 3.59 19.39
CA ILE A 22 -1.11 3.40 18.06
C ILE A 22 -1.78 2.23 17.31
N VAL A 23 -2.17 1.16 18.02
CA VAL A 23 -2.96 0.08 17.42
C VAL A 23 -4.30 0.60 16.88
N LEU A 24 -5.01 1.44 17.65
CA LEU A 24 -6.27 2.05 17.22
C LEU A 24 -6.07 3.02 16.05
N ASP A 25 -5.02 3.83 16.10
CA ASP A 25 -4.64 4.71 14.98
C ASP A 25 -4.48 3.92 13.69
N VAL A 26 -3.60 2.91 13.69
CA VAL A 26 -3.30 2.10 12.51
C VAL A 26 -4.53 1.35 12.00
N ALA A 27 -5.31 0.77 12.90
CA ALA A 27 -6.50 0.00 12.54
C ALA A 27 -7.57 0.86 11.86
N LEU A 28 -7.82 2.07 12.38
CA LEU A 28 -8.76 3.02 11.79
C LEU A 28 -8.24 3.62 10.49
N PHE A 29 -6.94 3.87 10.38
CA PHE A 29 -6.32 4.29 9.14
C PHE A 29 -6.52 3.25 8.03
N PHE A 30 -6.26 1.97 8.30
CA PHE A 30 -6.50 0.89 7.35
C PHE A 30 -7.98 0.77 6.95
N ALA A 31 -8.91 0.89 7.90
CA ALA A 31 -10.34 0.92 7.58
C ALA A 31 -10.69 2.09 6.66
N GLY A 32 -10.14 3.29 6.93
CA GLY A 32 -10.33 4.47 6.12
C GLY A 32 -9.80 4.30 4.69
N ILE A 33 -8.59 3.77 4.53
CA ILE A 33 -8.02 3.49 3.20
C ILE A 33 -8.80 2.42 2.46
N THR A 34 -9.39 1.45 3.15
CA THR A 34 -10.22 0.41 2.52
C THR A 34 -11.46 0.98 1.84
N PHE A 35 -12.11 2.02 2.39
CA PHE A 35 -13.24 2.68 1.74
C PHE A 35 -12.85 3.35 0.41
N ILE A 36 -11.62 3.75 0.27
CA ILE A 36 -11.05 4.44 -0.88
C ILE A 36 -9.90 3.63 -1.50
N ASP A 37 -10.07 2.31 -1.53
CA ASP A 37 -9.00 1.40 -1.98
C ASP A 37 -8.49 1.79 -3.38
N PRO A 38 -7.18 2.08 -3.52
CA PRO A 38 -6.61 2.60 -4.76
C PRO A 38 -6.41 1.53 -5.85
N VAL A 39 -6.67 0.26 -5.54
CA VAL A 39 -6.56 -0.86 -6.49
C VAL A 39 -7.93 -1.32 -6.97
N VAL A 40 -8.94 -1.24 -6.11
CA VAL A 40 -10.29 -1.77 -6.36
C VAL A 40 -11.32 -0.66 -6.58
N VAL A 41 -11.42 0.30 -5.63
CA VAL A 41 -12.51 1.28 -5.60
C VAL A 41 -12.23 2.45 -6.55
N LEU A 42 -11.05 3.05 -6.44
CA LEU A 42 -10.72 4.27 -7.18
C LEU A 42 -10.57 4.07 -8.69
N PRO A 43 -9.97 2.97 -9.19
CA PRO A 43 -9.88 2.74 -10.63
C PRO A 43 -11.26 2.66 -11.29
N VAL A 44 -12.20 1.93 -10.69
CA VAL A 44 -13.57 1.80 -11.19
C VAL A 44 -14.32 3.13 -11.12
N LEU A 45 -14.14 3.89 -10.02
CA LEU A 45 -14.71 5.24 -9.92
C LEU A 45 -14.23 6.14 -11.07
N LEU A 46 -12.91 6.16 -11.30
CA LEU A 46 -12.32 7.04 -12.32
C LEU A 46 -12.78 6.65 -13.73
N ASP A 47 -12.88 5.36 -14.02
CA ASP A 47 -13.45 4.84 -15.26
C ASP A 47 -14.90 5.30 -15.47
N LYS A 48 -15.75 5.19 -14.44
CA LYS A 48 -17.14 5.65 -14.48
C LYS A 48 -17.30 7.16 -14.66
N LEU A 49 -16.35 7.95 -14.18
CA LEU A 49 -16.31 9.39 -14.42
C LEU A 49 -15.86 9.75 -15.84
N GLY A 50 -15.47 8.76 -16.65
CA GLY A 50 -14.91 8.97 -17.98
C GLY A 50 -13.44 9.37 -17.97
N GLY A 51 -12.71 9.04 -16.90
CA GLY A 51 -11.27 9.22 -16.82
C GLY A 51 -10.54 8.27 -17.76
N SER A 52 -9.44 8.75 -18.36
CA SER A 52 -8.62 7.92 -19.25
C SER A 52 -7.86 6.84 -18.47
N GLU A 53 -7.46 5.77 -19.15
CA GLU A 53 -6.64 4.70 -18.61
C GLU A 53 -5.31 5.22 -18.03
N VAL A 54 -4.77 6.28 -18.64
CA VAL A 54 -3.56 6.96 -18.14
C VAL A 54 -3.81 7.59 -16.77
N LEU A 55 -4.97 8.20 -16.55
CA LEU A 55 -5.35 8.75 -15.23
C LEU A 55 -5.57 7.66 -14.19
N ILE A 56 -6.14 6.52 -14.59
CA ILE A 56 -6.29 5.34 -13.71
C ILE A 56 -4.90 4.84 -13.30
N GLY A 57 -3.98 4.71 -14.24
CA GLY A 57 -2.60 4.37 -13.96
C GLY A 57 -1.89 5.40 -13.07
N LEU A 58 -2.17 6.69 -13.28
CA LEU A 58 -1.62 7.78 -12.47
C LEU A 58 -2.03 7.69 -11.00
N LEU A 59 -3.28 7.34 -10.69
CA LEU A 59 -3.71 7.13 -9.29
C LEU A 59 -2.89 6.03 -8.60
N GLY A 60 -2.65 4.90 -9.28
CA GLY A 60 -1.79 3.84 -8.77
C GLY A 60 -0.33 4.29 -8.57
N ALA A 61 0.19 5.10 -9.49
CA ALA A 61 1.54 5.67 -9.37
C ALA A 61 1.63 6.70 -8.23
N LEU A 62 0.62 7.56 -8.07
CA LEU A 62 0.56 8.57 -7.00
C LEU A 62 0.58 7.93 -5.62
N GLN A 63 -0.10 6.80 -5.43
CA GLN A 63 -0.05 6.04 -4.18
C GLN A 63 1.39 5.62 -3.83
N ARG A 64 2.09 5.00 -4.79
CA ARG A 64 3.46 4.51 -4.58
C ARG A 64 4.47 5.65 -4.46
N ALA A 65 4.39 6.63 -5.37
CA ALA A 65 5.27 7.80 -5.35
C ALA A 65 5.10 8.61 -4.07
N GLY A 66 3.85 8.82 -3.64
CA GLY A 66 3.52 9.58 -2.46
C GLY A 66 4.09 8.97 -1.17
N TRP A 67 4.18 7.65 -1.10
CA TRP A 67 4.83 7.01 0.05
C TRP A 67 6.36 6.97 -0.07
N LEU A 68 6.91 6.89 -1.25
CA LEU A 68 8.35 6.74 -1.44
C LEU A 68 9.10 8.09 -1.46
N VAL A 69 8.63 9.04 -2.26
CA VAL A 69 9.35 10.28 -2.53
C VAL A 69 9.43 11.20 -1.30
N PRO A 70 8.33 11.48 -0.57
CA PRO A 70 8.39 12.38 0.58
C PRO A 70 9.21 11.85 1.75
N GLN A 71 9.34 10.52 1.92
CA GLN A 71 10.15 9.93 2.97
C GLN A 71 11.63 10.33 2.86
N LEU A 72 12.13 10.54 1.64
CA LEU A 72 13.51 11.01 1.40
C LEU A 72 13.72 12.41 2.02
N PHE A 73 12.72 13.29 1.90
CA PHE A 73 12.76 14.64 2.49
C PHE A 73 12.49 14.59 3.99
N ALA A 74 11.52 13.78 4.44
CA ALA A 74 11.19 13.63 5.86
C ALA A 74 12.40 13.22 6.68
N THR A 75 13.25 12.32 6.16
CA THR A 75 14.47 11.87 6.81
C THR A 75 15.39 13.05 7.16
N SER A 76 15.62 13.97 6.22
CA SER A 76 16.48 15.15 6.45
C SER A 76 15.90 16.17 7.43
N LEU A 77 14.56 16.29 7.47
CA LEU A 77 13.86 17.26 8.33
C LEU A 77 13.74 16.78 9.77
N VAL A 78 13.63 15.44 9.99
CA VAL A 78 13.18 14.86 11.25
C VAL A 78 14.33 14.35 12.12
N LEU A 79 15.43 13.87 11.54
CA LEU A 79 16.51 13.19 12.28
C LEU A 79 17.13 14.03 13.41
N HIS A 80 17.19 15.35 13.23
CA HIS A 80 17.80 16.30 14.20
C HIS A 80 16.85 16.77 15.30
N ARG A 81 15.58 16.38 15.24
CA ARG A 81 14.58 16.88 16.20
C ARG A 81 14.42 15.90 17.34
N VAL A 82 14.42 16.41 18.58
CA VAL A 82 14.19 15.60 19.79
C VAL A 82 12.77 15.04 19.81
N ARG A 83 11.78 15.89 19.45
CA ARG A 83 10.37 15.50 19.36
C ARG A 83 9.97 15.32 17.90
N LYS A 84 9.47 14.16 17.57
CA LYS A 84 9.04 13.78 16.21
C LYS A 84 7.52 13.94 16.00
N LYS A 85 6.74 13.96 17.08
CA LYS A 85 5.27 14.03 17.05
C LYS A 85 4.70 15.17 16.22
N PRO A 86 5.22 16.42 16.24
CA PRO A 86 4.73 17.48 15.34
C PRO A 86 4.88 17.15 13.86
N PHE A 87 5.96 16.43 13.49
CA PHE A 87 6.24 16.00 12.11
C PHE A 87 5.37 14.83 11.67
N VAL A 88 4.60 14.21 12.57
CA VAL A 88 3.52 13.27 12.25
C VAL A 88 2.20 14.02 12.16
N ILE A 89 1.87 14.86 13.15
CA ILE A 89 0.55 15.52 13.26
C ILE A 89 0.30 16.49 12.10
N TYR A 90 1.23 17.40 11.79
CA TYR A 90 0.99 18.41 10.75
C TYR A 90 0.79 17.82 9.36
N PRO A 91 1.68 16.92 8.86
CA PRO A 91 1.43 16.26 7.58
C PRO A 91 0.18 15.38 7.60
N ALA A 92 -0.13 14.73 8.74
CA ALA A 92 -1.34 13.94 8.88
C ALA A 92 -2.61 14.79 8.75
N ILE A 93 -2.66 16.00 9.30
CA ILE A 93 -3.78 16.93 9.11
C ILE A 93 -3.89 17.32 7.64
N VAL A 94 -2.77 17.68 7.01
CA VAL A 94 -2.75 18.06 5.58
C VAL A 94 -3.23 16.92 4.69
N SER A 95 -2.82 15.68 4.96
CA SER A 95 -3.23 14.51 4.17
C SER A 95 -4.73 14.21 4.29
N ARG A 96 -5.33 14.43 5.46
CA ARG A 96 -6.72 14.06 5.74
C ARG A 96 -7.74 15.06 5.19
N PHE A 97 -7.36 16.33 5.05
CA PHE A 97 -8.25 17.40 4.57
C PHE A 97 -8.81 17.13 3.16
N PRO A 98 -8.03 16.67 2.17
CA PRO A 98 -8.52 16.35 0.84
C PRO A 98 -9.63 15.31 0.80
N ILE A 99 -9.64 14.36 1.76
CA ILE A 99 -10.69 13.32 1.80
C ILE A 99 -12.04 13.92 2.19
N ILE A 100 -12.07 14.94 3.08
CA ILE A 100 -13.29 15.70 3.37
C ILE A 100 -13.75 16.45 2.12
N LEU A 101 -12.83 17.09 1.41
CA LEU A 101 -13.14 17.81 0.18
C LEU A 101 -13.79 16.87 -0.87
N LEU A 102 -13.27 15.65 -1.02
CA LEU A 102 -13.86 14.63 -1.88
C LEU A 102 -15.27 14.25 -1.43
N ALA A 103 -15.47 14.00 -0.14
CA ALA A 103 -16.80 13.68 0.38
C ALA A 103 -17.81 14.80 0.04
N ILE A 104 -17.43 16.05 0.27
CA ILE A 104 -18.26 17.21 -0.04
C ILE A 104 -18.53 17.29 -1.56
N ALA A 105 -17.50 17.18 -2.40
CA ALA A 105 -17.63 17.31 -3.86
C ALA A 105 -18.58 16.26 -4.46
N PHE A 106 -18.51 15.01 -3.96
CA PHE A 106 -19.33 13.92 -4.47
C PHE A 106 -20.76 13.89 -3.89
N LEU A 107 -20.99 14.51 -2.73
CA LEU A 107 -22.31 14.58 -2.10
C LEU A 107 -23.10 15.82 -2.53
N LEU A 108 -22.43 16.93 -2.88
CA LEU A 108 -23.11 18.17 -3.29
C LEU A 108 -23.61 18.08 -4.74
N PRO A 109 -24.94 18.19 -4.97
CA PRO A 109 -25.53 18.01 -6.30
C PRO A 109 -24.96 18.94 -7.37
N GLY A 110 -24.60 20.17 -6.99
CA GLY A 110 -24.07 21.16 -7.93
C GLY A 110 -22.70 20.81 -8.50
N ILE A 111 -21.84 20.12 -7.74
CA ILE A 111 -20.51 19.68 -8.17
C ILE A 111 -20.59 18.27 -8.75
N ALA A 112 -21.39 17.42 -8.16
CA ALA A 112 -21.52 16.01 -8.53
C ALA A 112 -22.04 15.80 -9.98
N SER A 113 -22.65 16.80 -10.60
CA SER A 113 -23.07 16.76 -12.01
C SER A 113 -21.94 17.05 -13.01
N HIS A 114 -20.78 17.54 -12.56
CA HIS A 114 -19.65 17.92 -13.40
C HIS A 114 -18.49 16.95 -13.28
N PHE A 115 -18.50 15.84 -14.01
CA PHE A 115 -17.52 14.76 -13.90
C PHE A 115 -16.06 15.22 -14.11
N THR A 116 -15.81 16.15 -15.02
CA THR A 116 -14.47 16.70 -15.21
C THR A 116 -13.91 17.34 -13.94
N TRP A 117 -14.75 18.12 -13.22
CA TRP A 117 -14.35 18.71 -11.94
C TRP A 117 -14.12 17.64 -10.87
N LEU A 118 -14.95 16.59 -10.83
CA LEU A 118 -14.78 15.48 -9.91
C LEU A 118 -13.45 14.76 -10.16
N ILE A 119 -13.07 14.52 -11.42
CA ILE A 119 -11.78 13.93 -11.79
C ILE A 119 -10.62 14.80 -11.31
N CYS A 120 -10.66 16.12 -11.59
CA CYS A 120 -9.61 17.04 -11.16
C CYS A 120 -9.46 17.06 -9.62
N ILE A 121 -10.58 17.16 -8.89
CA ILE A 121 -10.58 17.16 -7.41
C ILE A 121 -10.06 15.82 -6.91
N LEU A 122 -10.46 14.70 -7.51
CA LEU A 122 -10.04 13.35 -7.13
C LEU A 122 -8.51 13.21 -7.25
N VAL A 123 -7.96 13.49 -8.43
CA VAL A 123 -6.52 13.34 -8.69
C VAL A 123 -5.71 14.28 -7.80
N ALA A 124 -6.11 15.55 -7.68
CA ALA A 124 -5.42 16.52 -6.82
C ALA A 124 -5.47 16.14 -5.35
N SER A 125 -6.64 15.68 -4.88
CA SER A 125 -6.83 15.25 -3.48
C SER A 125 -6.00 14.02 -3.14
N PHE A 126 -5.95 13.03 -4.03
CA PHE A 126 -5.12 11.84 -3.82
C PHE A 126 -3.64 12.12 -3.92
N ALA A 127 -3.21 13.00 -4.84
CA ALA A 127 -1.83 13.47 -4.87
C ALA A 127 -1.44 14.10 -3.53
N LEU A 128 -2.23 15.06 -3.04
CA LEU A 128 -1.97 15.73 -1.77
C LEU A 128 -2.01 14.75 -0.58
N PHE A 129 -3.01 13.84 -0.57
CA PHE A 129 -3.15 12.83 0.48
C PHE A 129 -1.89 11.96 0.59
N PHE A 130 -1.48 11.30 -0.49
CA PHE A 130 -0.37 10.35 -0.45
C PHE A 130 0.98 11.05 -0.25
N PHE A 131 1.20 12.23 -0.83
CA PHE A 131 2.45 12.97 -0.63
C PHE A 131 2.58 13.54 0.79
N ALA A 132 1.50 14.03 1.39
CA ALA A 132 1.52 14.50 2.76
C ALA A 132 1.64 13.31 3.75
N ASP A 133 0.92 12.21 3.50
CA ASP A 133 0.99 11.01 4.35
C ASP A 133 2.38 10.34 4.27
N GLY A 134 3.04 10.38 3.12
CA GLY A 134 4.41 9.89 2.96
C GLY A 134 5.43 10.60 3.87
N LEU A 135 5.21 11.87 4.21
CA LEU A 135 6.04 12.59 5.19
C LEU A 135 5.86 12.04 6.61
N VAL A 136 4.73 11.41 6.91
CA VAL A 136 4.43 10.82 8.23
C VAL A 136 5.27 9.57 8.49
N GLY A 137 5.59 8.79 7.47
CA GLY A 137 6.17 7.45 7.61
C GLY A 137 7.43 7.40 8.47
N VAL A 138 8.43 8.22 8.17
CA VAL A 138 9.72 8.22 8.89
C VAL A 138 9.56 8.62 10.37
N PRO A 139 8.95 9.77 10.72
CA PRO A 139 8.80 10.15 12.11
C PRO A 139 7.86 9.20 12.89
N TRP A 140 6.88 8.58 12.22
CA TRP A 140 5.99 7.61 12.84
C TRP A 140 6.74 6.34 13.27
N HIS A 141 7.62 5.77 12.41
CA HIS A 141 8.46 4.63 12.77
C HIS A 141 9.42 4.96 13.93
N ASP A 142 9.96 6.19 13.97
CA ASP A 142 10.81 6.63 15.08
C ASP A 142 10.03 6.72 16.40
N ILE A 143 8.77 7.20 16.37
CA ILE A 143 7.90 7.21 17.54
C ILE A 143 7.63 5.79 18.02
N ILE A 144 7.34 4.83 17.15
CA ILE A 144 7.16 3.43 17.53
C ILE A 144 8.42 2.90 18.21
N ALA A 145 9.59 3.16 17.60
CA ALA A 145 10.86 2.69 18.16
C ALA A 145 11.13 3.23 19.58
N LYS A 146 10.67 4.45 19.89
CA LYS A 146 10.79 5.10 21.20
C LYS A 146 9.71 4.71 22.22
N THR A 147 8.55 4.24 21.75
CA THR A 147 7.38 4.01 22.60
C THR A 147 7.09 2.54 22.84
N ILE A 148 7.52 1.66 21.92
CA ILE A 148 7.28 0.21 21.98
C ILE A 148 8.62 -0.53 22.17
N PRO A 149 8.81 -1.20 23.33
CA PRO A 149 10.00 -2.00 23.59
C PRO A 149 10.23 -3.08 22.55
N PRO A 150 11.48 -3.45 22.23
CA PRO A 150 11.82 -4.43 21.20
C PRO A 150 11.11 -5.80 21.38
N ASP A 151 10.98 -6.28 22.61
CA ASP A 151 10.33 -7.53 22.98
C ASP A 151 8.81 -7.52 22.73
N LEU A 152 8.16 -6.35 22.71
CA LEU A 152 6.73 -6.18 22.43
C LEU A 152 6.42 -5.84 20.96
N ARG A 153 7.41 -5.51 20.14
CA ARG A 153 7.18 -5.09 18.73
C ARG A 153 6.48 -6.17 17.90
N GLY A 154 6.82 -7.44 18.11
CA GLY A 154 6.15 -8.55 17.42
C GLY A 154 4.66 -8.61 17.75
N ARG A 155 4.30 -8.49 19.04
CA ARG A 155 2.89 -8.42 19.49
C ARG A 155 2.20 -7.17 18.99
N PHE A 156 2.89 -6.05 18.98
CA PHE A 156 2.37 -4.77 18.48
C PHE A 156 1.99 -4.85 17.00
N PHE A 157 2.92 -5.25 16.12
CA PHE A 157 2.63 -5.39 14.69
C PHE A 157 1.60 -6.48 14.40
N GLY A 158 1.63 -7.59 15.15
CA GLY A 158 0.59 -8.62 15.06
C GLY A 158 -0.80 -8.09 15.44
N SER A 159 -0.91 -7.29 16.50
CA SER A 159 -2.18 -6.68 16.93
C SER A 159 -2.68 -5.65 15.92
N THR A 160 -1.80 -4.79 15.38
CA THR A 160 -2.18 -3.81 14.34
C THR A 160 -2.70 -4.50 13.08
N GLN A 161 -2.04 -5.55 12.65
CA GLN A 161 -2.44 -6.33 11.46
C GLN A 161 -3.76 -7.07 11.69
N PHE A 162 -3.95 -7.66 12.86
CA PHE A 162 -5.16 -8.41 13.18
C PHE A 162 -6.39 -7.49 13.31
N ILE A 163 -6.30 -6.45 14.15
CA ILE A 163 -7.40 -5.52 14.39
C ILE A 163 -7.66 -4.70 13.12
N GLY A 164 -6.61 -4.21 12.45
CA GLY A 164 -6.72 -3.51 11.18
C GLY A 164 -7.36 -4.37 10.10
N GLY A 165 -7.00 -5.64 10.00
CA GLY A 165 -7.59 -6.61 9.07
C GLY A 165 -9.09 -6.83 9.32
N ILE A 166 -9.51 -6.98 10.59
CA ILE A 166 -10.94 -7.11 10.94
C ILE A 166 -11.72 -5.86 10.53
N LEU A 167 -11.21 -4.66 10.85
CA LEU A 167 -11.87 -3.42 10.48
C LEU A 167 -11.90 -3.22 8.95
N ALA A 168 -10.84 -3.60 8.25
CA ALA A 168 -10.79 -3.54 6.79
C ALA A 168 -11.78 -4.53 6.13
N ILE A 169 -11.97 -5.74 6.70
CA ILE A 169 -13.03 -6.67 6.26
C ILE A 169 -14.40 -6.04 6.47
N GLY A 170 -14.65 -5.42 7.64
CA GLY A 170 -15.88 -4.67 7.91
C GLY A 170 -16.11 -3.53 6.92
N ALA A 171 -15.05 -2.75 6.63
CA ALA A 171 -15.10 -1.68 5.63
C ALA A 171 -15.41 -2.23 4.23
N GLY A 172 -14.82 -3.36 3.81
CA GLY A 172 -15.15 -4.04 2.56
C GLY A 172 -16.63 -4.47 2.46
N ALA A 173 -17.23 -4.92 3.59
CA ALA A 173 -18.67 -5.22 3.65
C ALA A 173 -19.52 -3.96 3.42
N VAL A 174 -19.10 -2.83 4.01
CA VAL A 174 -19.77 -1.55 3.82
C VAL A 174 -19.62 -1.06 2.38
N VAL A 175 -18.41 -1.16 1.79
CA VAL A 175 -18.17 -0.85 0.36
C VAL A 175 -19.13 -1.64 -0.52
N ARG A 176 -19.22 -2.96 -0.31
CA ARG A 176 -20.12 -3.83 -1.06
C ARG A 176 -21.57 -3.38 -0.95
N ARG A 177 -22.02 -3.04 0.28
CA ARG A 177 -23.41 -2.62 0.53
C ARG A 177 -23.69 -1.27 -0.10
N VAL A 178 -22.82 -0.28 0.07
CA VAL A 178 -23.01 1.09 -0.43
C VAL A 178 -23.00 1.13 -1.96
N LEU A 179 -22.06 0.43 -2.60
CA LEU A 179 -21.97 0.37 -4.06
C LEU A 179 -23.07 -0.49 -4.70
N GLY A 180 -23.69 -1.38 -3.92
CA GLY A 180 -24.78 -2.25 -4.38
C GLY A 180 -26.17 -1.72 -4.05
N ASP A 181 -26.32 -0.60 -3.32
CA ASP A 181 -27.62 -0.07 -2.94
C ASP A 181 -28.19 0.82 -4.06
N PRO A 182 -29.32 0.41 -4.69
CA PRO A 182 -29.96 1.20 -5.74
C PRO A 182 -30.52 2.54 -5.25
N ASN A 183 -30.73 2.70 -3.95
CA ASN A 183 -31.22 3.94 -3.37
C ASN A 183 -30.13 5.02 -3.24
N ILE A 184 -28.87 4.64 -3.39
CA ILE A 184 -27.73 5.57 -3.33
C ILE A 184 -27.10 5.67 -4.73
N PRO A 185 -27.64 6.52 -5.60
CA PRO A 185 -27.17 6.57 -6.99
C PRO A 185 -25.76 7.15 -7.11
N PHE A 186 -25.07 6.76 -8.19
CA PHE A 186 -23.83 7.38 -8.60
C PHE A 186 -24.00 8.88 -8.88
N PRO A 187 -23.05 9.75 -8.47
CA PRO A 187 -21.80 9.47 -7.78
C PRO A 187 -21.90 9.54 -6.24
N ARG A 188 -23.09 9.71 -5.66
CA ARG A 188 -23.31 9.87 -4.20
C ARG A 188 -22.85 8.66 -3.38
N ASN A 189 -22.96 7.45 -3.94
CA ASN A 189 -22.47 6.23 -3.32
C ASN A 189 -20.95 6.32 -3.02
N TYR A 190 -20.14 6.84 -3.93
CA TYR A 190 -18.73 7.11 -3.68
C TYR A 190 -18.52 8.28 -2.71
N GLY A 191 -19.37 9.31 -2.77
CA GLY A 191 -19.37 10.39 -1.78
C GLY A 191 -19.53 9.89 -0.35
N LEU A 192 -20.40 8.91 -0.14
CA LEU A 192 -20.57 8.27 1.16
C LEU A 192 -19.33 7.47 1.58
N LEU A 193 -18.67 6.76 0.65
CA LEU A 193 -17.41 6.08 0.94
C LEU A 193 -16.30 7.07 1.32
N PHE A 194 -16.20 8.21 0.64
CA PHE A 194 -15.26 9.28 1.02
C PHE A 194 -15.58 9.87 2.39
N ALA A 195 -16.86 10.03 2.75
CA ALA A 195 -17.26 10.49 4.08
C ALA A 195 -16.85 9.50 5.18
N LEU A 196 -17.08 8.20 4.97
CA LEU A 196 -16.68 7.15 5.90
C LEU A 196 -15.14 7.06 6.01
N ALA A 197 -14.45 7.18 4.89
CA ALA A 197 -12.99 7.27 4.88
C ALA A 197 -12.49 8.48 5.69
N ALA A 198 -13.08 9.67 5.44
CA ALA A 198 -12.72 10.89 6.17
C ALA A 198 -12.94 10.70 7.67
N ILE A 199 -14.09 10.22 8.11
CA ILE A 199 -14.37 9.95 9.53
C ILE A 199 -13.30 9.03 10.12
N SER A 200 -13.01 7.91 9.46
CA SER A 200 -12.05 6.91 9.94
C SER A 200 -10.63 7.49 10.07
N VAL A 201 -10.13 8.18 9.01
CA VAL A 201 -8.76 8.72 9.04
C VAL A 201 -8.62 9.92 9.98
N TRP A 202 -9.69 10.70 10.21
CA TRP A 202 -9.67 11.79 11.19
C TRP A 202 -9.68 11.25 12.63
N ILE A 203 -10.44 10.20 12.92
CA ILE A 203 -10.39 9.53 14.23
C ILE A 203 -9.00 8.91 14.44
N SER A 204 -8.40 8.27 13.41
CA SER A 204 -7.01 7.82 13.45
C SER A 204 -6.07 8.98 13.81
N GLY A 205 -6.20 10.14 13.15
CA GLY A 205 -5.41 11.32 13.45
C GLY A 205 -5.57 11.84 14.89
N PHE A 206 -6.76 11.73 15.45
CA PHE A 206 -7.00 12.02 16.85
C PHE A 206 -6.20 11.10 17.79
N PHE A 207 -6.12 9.80 17.49
CA PHE A 207 -5.29 8.87 18.26
C PHE A 207 -3.79 9.21 18.13
N ILE A 208 -3.31 9.64 16.98
CA ILE A 208 -1.93 10.14 16.83
C ILE A 208 -1.67 11.31 17.82
N ALA A 209 -2.63 12.23 17.96
CA ALA A 209 -2.50 13.35 18.89
C ALA A 209 -2.43 12.93 20.37
N LEU A 210 -2.95 11.75 20.73
CA LEU A 210 -2.91 11.20 22.09
C LEU A 210 -1.60 10.46 22.40
N ILE A 211 -0.72 10.18 21.44
CA ILE A 211 0.55 9.50 21.65
C ILE A 211 1.41 10.34 22.63
N LYS A 212 1.95 9.68 23.64
CA LYS A 212 2.90 10.27 24.61
C LYS A 212 4.32 9.95 24.16
N GLU A 213 4.96 10.89 23.46
CA GLU A 213 6.32 10.72 22.95
C GLU A 213 7.33 11.00 24.08
N PRO A 214 8.20 10.01 24.46
CA PRO A 214 9.31 10.26 25.34
C PRO A 214 10.41 11.05 24.62
N THR A 215 11.22 11.79 25.39
CA THR A 215 12.41 12.43 24.85
C THR A 215 13.40 11.38 24.41
N GLY A 216 13.87 11.44 23.16
CA GLY A 216 14.77 10.45 22.56
C GLY A 216 16.10 11.07 22.13
N ALA A 217 17.06 10.19 21.85
CA ALA A 217 18.35 10.58 21.26
C ALA A 217 18.16 11.12 19.84
N THR A 218 19.00 12.08 19.48
CA THR A 218 19.11 12.59 18.11
C THR A 218 20.29 11.89 17.42
N LEU A 219 20.13 11.51 16.15
CA LEU A 219 21.26 11.01 15.37
C LEU A 219 22.10 12.19 14.87
N GLU A 220 23.39 12.16 15.14
CA GLU A 220 24.33 13.24 14.76
C GLU A 220 24.76 13.16 13.27
N GLU A 221 24.73 12.00 12.62
CA GLU A 221 25.21 11.85 11.25
C GLU A 221 24.13 12.10 10.20
N ARG A 222 24.40 13.10 9.36
CA ARG A 222 23.61 13.39 8.15
C ARG A 222 24.05 12.46 7.00
N HIS A 223 23.29 11.43 6.72
CA HIS A 223 23.43 10.74 5.43
C HIS A 223 22.74 11.57 4.35
N THR A 224 23.53 12.40 3.64
CA THR A 224 23.01 13.23 2.55
C THR A 224 22.61 12.32 1.39
N PHE A 225 21.40 12.50 0.83
CA PHE A 225 20.88 11.74 -0.33
C PHE A 225 21.88 11.69 -1.50
N SER A 226 22.62 12.79 -1.76
CA SER A 226 23.66 12.84 -2.78
C SER A 226 24.82 11.84 -2.53
N ARG A 227 25.12 11.53 -1.26
CA ARG A 227 26.15 10.53 -0.92
C ARG A 227 25.68 9.13 -1.26
N ILE A 228 24.40 8.82 -1.03
CA ILE A 228 23.78 7.55 -1.42
C ILE A 228 23.83 7.40 -2.94
N LEU A 229 23.38 8.41 -3.69
CA LEU A 229 23.40 8.37 -5.16
C LEU A 229 24.81 8.16 -5.74
N ARG A 230 25.83 8.84 -5.21
CA ARG A 230 27.22 8.66 -5.66
C ARG A 230 27.78 7.28 -5.33
N ALA A 231 27.29 6.63 -4.29
CA ALA A 231 27.72 5.29 -3.91
C ALA A 231 27.11 4.17 -4.78
N ILE A 232 26.05 4.46 -5.57
CA ILE A 232 25.33 3.47 -6.38
C ILE A 232 26.28 2.65 -7.27
N PRO A 233 27.06 3.25 -8.20
CA PRO A 233 27.84 2.46 -9.16
C PRO A 233 28.87 1.56 -8.49
N SER A 234 29.61 2.09 -7.52
CA SER A 234 30.67 1.36 -6.82
C SER A 234 30.11 0.23 -5.96
N THR A 235 28.97 0.46 -5.28
CA THR A 235 28.34 -0.55 -4.42
C THR A 235 27.76 -1.69 -5.26
N LEU A 236 27.04 -1.38 -6.35
CA LEU A 236 26.48 -2.40 -7.25
C LEU A 236 27.56 -3.22 -7.96
N HIS A 237 28.69 -2.60 -8.29
CA HIS A 237 29.81 -3.33 -8.91
C HIS A 237 30.43 -4.32 -7.93
N ARG A 238 30.58 -3.95 -6.66
CA ARG A 238 31.21 -4.78 -5.62
C ARG A 238 30.27 -5.87 -5.07
N HIS A 239 28.95 -5.64 -5.04
CA HIS A 239 27.99 -6.53 -4.38
C HIS A 239 27.00 -7.15 -5.38
N VAL A 240 27.40 -8.27 -5.98
CA VAL A 240 26.61 -8.98 -7.01
C VAL A 240 25.26 -9.45 -6.48
N LEU A 241 25.18 -9.90 -5.22
CA LEU A 241 23.92 -10.36 -4.62
C LEU A 241 22.92 -9.22 -4.46
N LEU A 242 23.37 -8.03 -4.04
CA LEU A 242 22.52 -6.83 -3.97
C LEU A 242 21.97 -6.47 -5.36
N ARG A 243 22.83 -6.50 -6.39
CA ARG A 243 22.39 -6.24 -7.77
C ARG A 243 21.32 -7.23 -8.22
N ARG A 244 21.47 -8.53 -7.93
CA ARG A 244 20.50 -9.57 -8.27
C ARG A 244 19.15 -9.35 -7.59
N VAL A 245 19.15 -8.99 -6.30
CA VAL A 245 17.91 -8.68 -5.57
C VAL A 245 17.21 -7.46 -6.13
N ILE A 246 17.94 -6.40 -6.47
CA ILE A 246 17.38 -5.20 -7.08
C ILE A 246 16.76 -5.51 -8.44
N VAL A 247 17.41 -6.32 -9.26
CA VAL A 247 16.86 -6.78 -10.54
C VAL A 247 15.57 -7.58 -10.31
N ALA A 248 15.58 -8.56 -9.41
CA ALA A 248 14.39 -9.35 -9.08
C ALA A 248 13.23 -8.47 -8.58
N GLN A 249 13.52 -7.50 -7.71
CA GLN A 249 12.52 -6.55 -7.21
C GLN A 249 11.90 -5.71 -8.34
N ASN A 250 12.71 -5.27 -9.31
CA ASN A 250 12.21 -4.52 -10.47
C ASN A 250 11.39 -5.40 -11.40
N LEU A 251 11.78 -6.65 -11.63
CA LEU A 251 10.99 -7.60 -12.43
C LEU A 251 9.63 -7.85 -11.79
N ILE A 252 9.57 -8.19 -10.50
CA ILE A 252 8.30 -8.29 -9.75
C ILE A 252 7.50 -6.99 -9.87
N GLY A 253 8.17 -5.82 -9.84
CA GLY A 253 7.57 -4.51 -9.98
C GLY A 253 6.92 -4.26 -11.35
N ILE A 254 7.42 -4.89 -12.42
CA ILE A 254 6.83 -4.79 -13.77
C ILE A 254 5.40 -5.34 -13.80
N ALA A 255 5.09 -6.41 -13.06
CA ALA A 255 3.72 -6.91 -12.91
C ALA A 255 2.74 -5.83 -12.43
N GLY A 256 3.23 -4.80 -11.75
CA GLY A 256 2.45 -3.63 -11.34
C GLY A 256 1.86 -2.82 -12.49
N VAL A 257 2.29 -3.05 -13.74
CA VAL A 257 1.76 -2.40 -14.96
C VAL A 257 0.25 -2.63 -15.10
N ALA A 258 -0.25 -3.80 -14.71
CA ALA A 258 -1.64 -4.21 -14.83
C ALA A 258 -2.48 -3.99 -13.57
N MET A 259 -1.84 -3.67 -12.42
CA MET A 259 -2.48 -3.71 -11.10
C MET A 259 -3.79 -2.91 -10.97
N PRO A 260 -3.92 -1.63 -11.36
CA PRO A 260 -5.17 -0.89 -11.24
C PRO A 260 -6.23 -1.32 -12.25
N PHE A 261 -5.84 -2.08 -13.27
CA PHE A 261 -6.73 -2.44 -14.37
C PHE A 261 -7.48 -3.76 -14.16
N TYR A 262 -7.12 -4.57 -13.15
CA TYR A 262 -7.86 -5.81 -12.86
C TYR A 262 -9.30 -5.52 -12.42
N ALA A 263 -9.54 -4.51 -11.59
CA ALA A 263 -10.87 -4.14 -11.14
C ALA A 263 -11.68 -3.50 -12.27
N VAL A 264 -11.06 -2.64 -13.07
CA VAL A 264 -11.68 -2.01 -14.24
C VAL A 264 -12.09 -3.07 -15.28
N TYR A 265 -11.21 -4.01 -15.59
CA TYR A 265 -11.49 -5.14 -16.47
C TYR A 265 -12.68 -5.97 -15.97
N ALA A 266 -12.71 -6.28 -14.68
CA ALA A 266 -13.83 -7.01 -14.08
C ALA A 266 -15.16 -6.26 -14.26
N HIS A 267 -15.15 -4.95 -14.12
CA HIS A 267 -16.35 -4.13 -14.30
C HIS A 267 -16.73 -3.97 -15.78
N THR A 268 -15.79 -3.54 -16.62
CA THR A 268 -16.07 -3.15 -18.02
C THR A 268 -16.17 -4.32 -19.00
N LYS A 269 -15.34 -5.36 -18.82
CA LYS A 269 -15.29 -6.52 -19.74
C LYS A 269 -16.06 -7.72 -19.24
N LEU A 270 -16.03 -8.00 -17.93
CA LEU A 270 -16.78 -9.12 -17.35
C LEU A 270 -18.19 -8.72 -16.89
N GLY A 271 -18.55 -7.44 -16.95
CA GLY A 271 -19.87 -6.94 -16.58
C GLY A 271 -20.21 -7.08 -15.08
N LEU A 272 -19.20 -7.23 -14.22
CA LEU A 272 -19.42 -7.41 -12.79
C LEU A 272 -19.89 -6.11 -12.14
N PRO A 273 -20.90 -6.15 -11.25
CA PRO A 273 -21.36 -4.96 -10.56
C PRO A 273 -20.32 -4.39 -9.60
N GLU A 274 -20.34 -3.07 -9.36
CA GLU A 274 -19.40 -2.38 -8.48
C GLU A 274 -19.35 -2.96 -7.05
N ALA A 275 -20.49 -3.46 -6.56
CA ALA A 275 -20.59 -4.12 -5.26
C ALA A 275 -19.61 -5.29 -5.07
N VAL A 276 -19.16 -5.93 -6.18
CA VAL A 276 -18.15 -7.00 -6.15
C VAL A 276 -16.80 -6.50 -5.65
N GLY A 277 -16.53 -5.20 -5.75
CA GLY A 277 -15.32 -4.59 -5.18
C GLY A 277 -15.09 -4.94 -3.71
N GLY A 278 -16.15 -5.03 -2.90
CA GLY A 278 -16.02 -5.49 -1.51
C GLY A 278 -15.52 -6.93 -1.38
N ILE A 279 -15.90 -7.82 -2.30
CA ILE A 279 -15.39 -9.21 -2.36
C ILE A 279 -13.90 -9.21 -2.75
N PHE A 280 -13.50 -8.37 -3.69
CA PHE A 280 -12.12 -8.23 -4.12
C PHE A 280 -11.23 -7.70 -2.99
N ILE A 281 -11.72 -6.75 -2.20
CA ILE A 281 -11.05 -6.25 -0.99
C ILE A 281 -10.88 -7.38 0.03
N TRP A 282 -11.91 -8.17 0.30
CA TRP A 282 -11.81 -9.31 1.21
C TRP A 282 -10.77 -10.34 0.73
N ALA A 283 -10.78 -10.64 -0.56
CA ALA A 283 -9.80 -11.54 -1.15
C ALA A 283 -8.37 -11.00 -1.02
N ALA A 284 -8.15 -9.72 -1.30
CA ALA A 284 -6.83 -9.08 -1.17
C ALA A 284 -6.32 -9.10 0.29
N ILE A 285 -7.18 -8.77 1.27
CA ILE A 285 -6.84 -8.83 2.69
C ILE A 285 -6.57 -10.29 3.10
N GLY A 286 -7.43 -11.23 2.69
CA GLY A 286 -7.26 -12.66 2.93
C GLY A 286 -5.94 -13.19 2.37
N GLY A 287 -5.57 -12.78 1.17
CA GLY A 287 -4.28 -13.08 0.54
C GLY A 287 -3.10 -12.52 1.34
N SER A 288 -3.17 -11.23 1.70
CA SER A 288 -2.09 -10.57 2.43
C SER A 288 -1.88 -11.15 3.82
N VAL A 289 -2.95 -11.29 4.61
CA VAL A 289 -2.88 -11.78 5.99
C VAL A 289 -2.69 -13.30 6.04
N GLY A 290 -3.48 -14.05 5.26
CA GLY A 290 -3.42 -15.51 5.26
C GLY A 290 -2.06 -16.05 4.79
N MET A 291 -1.52 -15.47 3.72
CA MET A 291 -0.22 -15.90 3.21
C MET A 291 0.97 -15.38 4.02
N SER A 292 0.78 -14.39 4.91
CA SER A 292 1.88 -13.93 5.78
C SER A 292 2.44 -15.05 6.68
N LEU A 293 1.58 -15.96 7.14
CA LEU A 293 2.01 -17.14 7.92
C LEU A 293 2.82 -18.13 7.05
N VAL A 294 2.40 -18.32 5.80
CA VAL A 294 3.10 -19.18 4.84
C VAL A 294 4.46 -18.59 4.51
N TRP A 295 4.51 -17.28 4.26
CA TRP A 295 5.76 -16.57 3.99
C TRP A 295 6.71 -16.59 5.19
N ALA A 296 6.21 -16.43 6.42
CA ALA A 296 7.01 -16.57 7.63
C ALA A 296 7.57 -17.99 7.76
N PHE A 297 6.76 -19.02 7.59
CA PHE A 297 7.21 -20.41 7.61
C PHE A 297 8.28 -20.69 6.54
N LEU A 298 8.08 -20.22 5.31
CA LEU A 298 9.06 -20.39 4.23
C LEU A 298 10.38 -19.66 4.53
N ASN A 299 10.28 -18.44 5.09
CA ASN A 299 11.45 -17.67 5.49
C ASN A 299 12.28 -18.40 6.56
N ASP A 300 11.60 -18.91 7.61
CA ASP A 300 12.27 -19.56 8.72
C ASP A 300 12.87 -20.93 8.35
N ARG A 301 12.19 -21.66 7.46
CA ARG A 301 12.61 -23.03 7.09
C ARG A 301 13.60 -23.06 5.92
N PHE A 302 13.44 -22.17 4.93
CA PHE A 302 14.16 -22.23 3.65
C PHE A 302 14.87 -20.90 3.32
N GLY A 303 14.80 -19.92 4.21
CA GLY A 303 15.40 -18.60 4.05
C GLY A 303 14.63 -17.63 3.15
N PRO A 304 15.03 -16.35 3.14
CA PRO A 304 14.29 -15.30 2.45
C PRO A 304 14.29 -15.44 0.91
N LEU A 305 15.27 -16.13 0.35
CA LEU A 305 15.30 -16.40 -1.09
C LEU A 305 14.14 -17.30 -1.55
N ALA A 306 13.69 -18.23 -0.70
CA ALA A 306 12.52 -19.06 -0.98
C ALA A 306 11.24 -18.20 -1.02
N VAL A 307 11.13 -17.22 -0.13
CA VAL A 307 10.02 -16.25 -0.14
C VAL A 307 10.04 -15.43 -1.43
N ILE A 308 11.18 -14.89 -1.84
CA ILE A 308 11.30 -14.11 -3.09
C ILE A 308 10.86 -14.95 -4.30
N ARG A 309 11.31 -16.21 -4.39
CA ARG A 309 10.89 -17.13 -5.47
C ARG A 309 9.38 -17.39 -5.46
N GLY A 310 8.81 -17.64 -4.28
CA GLY A 310 7.36 -17.81 -4.13
C GLY A 310 6.59 -16.57 -4.56
N VAL A 311 7.03 -15.39 -4.15
CA VAL A 311 6.44 -14.10 -4.54
C VAL A 311 6.52 -13.88 -6.04
N SER A 312 7.64 -14.22 -6.70
CA SER A 312 7.77 -14.10 -8.16
C SER A 312 6.76 -15.01 -8.88
N LEU A 313 6.55 -16.23 -8.39
CA LEU A 313 5.53 -17.12 -8.95
C LEU A 313 4.12 -16.53 -8.78
N PHE A 314 3.80 -15.96 -7.62
CA PHE A 314 2.51 -15.31 -7.39
C PHE A 314 2.37 -14.05 -8.25
N ALA A 315 3.42 -13.25 -8.41
CA ALA A 315 3.42 -12.06 -9.26
C ALA A 315 3.08 -12.39 -10.72
N ALA A 316 3.61 -13.50 -11.25
CA ALA A 316 3.26 -14.00 -12.58
C ALA A 316 1.86 -14.66 -12.61
N ALA A 317 1.45 -15.32 -11.51
CA ALA A 317 0.14 -15.95 -11.42
C ALA A 317 -1.02 -14.94 -11.41
N VAL A 318 -0.84 -13.73 -10.88
CA VAL A 318 -1.89 -12.69 -10.84
C VAL A 318 -2.41 -12.35 -12.25
N PRO A 319 -1.58 -11.85 -13.18
CA PRO A 319 -2.05 -11.53 -14.53
C PRO A 319 -2.48 -12.80 -15.32
N THR A 320 -1.83 -13.93 -15.10
CA THR A 320 -2.22 -15.21 -15.72
C THR A 320 -3.62 -15.62 -15.26
N ALA A 321 -3.93 -15.51 -13.97
CA ALA A 321 -5.27 -15.78 -13.45
C ALA A 321 -6.31 -14.80 -14.02
N ALA A 322 -5.97 -13.51 -14.13
CA ALA A 322 -6.86 -12.51 -14.71
C ALA A 322 -7.23 -12.83 -16.16
N LEU A 323 -6.31 -13.45 -16.93
CA LEU A 323 -6.55 -13.90 -18.30
C LEU A 323 -7.35 -15.21 -18.37
N THR A 324 -6.98 -16.20 -17.56
CA THR A 324 -7.46 -17.57 -17.74
C THR A 324 -8.78 -17.86 -17.03
N LEU A 325 -9.00 -17.27 -15.84
CA LEU A 325 -10.18 -17.55 -15.04
C LEU A 325 -11.51 -17.21 -15.75
N PRO A 326 -11.65 -16.06 -16.46
CA PRO A 326 -12.87 -15.77 -17.20
C PRO A 326 -13.17 -16.82 -18.28
N HIS A 327 -12.15 -17.32 -18.99
CA HIS A 327 -12.33 -18.37 -20.00
C HIS A 327 -12.74 -19.71 -19.37
N ILE A 328 -12.12 -20.07 -18.24
CA ILE A 328 -12.47 -21.30 -17.50
C ILE A 328 -13.93 -21.24 -17.04
N VAL A 329 -14.37 -20.10 -16.50
CA VAL A 329 -15.76 -19.91 -16.08
C VAL A 329 -16.74 -20.06 -17.24
N GLY A 330 -16.40 -19.51 -18.42
CA GLY A 330 -17.20 -19.65 -19.62
C GLY A 330 -17.28 -21.11 -20.12
N ILE A 331 -16.17 -21.85 -20.10
CA ILE A 331 -16.15 -23.30 -20.50
C ILE A 331 -16.97 -24.15 -19.51
N LEU A 332 -16.90 -23.84 -18.22
CA LEU A 332 -17.61 -24.60 -17.18
C LEU A 332 -19.07 -24.16 -17.00
N HIS A 333 -19.53 -23.15 -17.71
CA HIS A 333 -20.87 -22.52 -17.58
C HIS A 333 -21.26 -22.17 -16.15
N VAL A 334 -20.29 -21.70 -15.35
CA VAL A 334 -20.51 -21.28 -13.94
C VAL A 334 -20.45 -19.75 -13.78
N GLU A 335 -21.08 -19.04 -14.69
CA GLU A 335 -21.05 -17.57 -14.77
C GLU A 335 -21.53 -16.88 -13.50
N SER A 336 -22.49 -17.49 -12.79
CA SER A 336 -22.96 -17.01 -11.47
C SER A 336 -21.89 -16.93 -10.42
N SER A 337 -20.77 -17.67 -10.57
CA SER A 337 -19.63 -17.69 -9.68
C SER A 337 -18.46 -16.80 -10.13
N MET A 338 -18.60 -16.08 -11.26
CA MET A 338 -17.53 -15.27 -11.85
C MET A 338 -16.87 -14.35 -10.83
N ALA A 339 -17.67 -13.65 -10.03
CA ALA A 339 -17.17 -12.71 -9.02
C ALA A 339 -16.25 -13.39 -7.98
N LEU A 340 -16.63 -14.57 -7.49
CA LEU A 340 -15.85 -15.31 -6.50
C LEU A 340 -14.58 -15.92 -7.12
N ILE A 341 -14.69 -16.44 -8.32
CA ILE A 341 -13.55 -17.04 -9.03
C ILE A 341 -12.55 -15.95 -9.41
N TYR A 342 -13.02 -14.80 -9.92
CA TYR A 342 -12.13 -13.69 -10.26
C TYR A 342 -11.50 -13.03 -9.02
N ALA A 343 -12.11 -13.15 -7.84
CA ALA A 343 -11.52 -12.68 -6.58
C ALA A 343 -10.17 -13.36 -6.26
N ILE A 344 -9.88 -14.53 -6.87
CA ILE A 344 -8.57 -15.19 -6.77
C ILE A 344 -7.45 -14.26 -7.26
N VAL A 345 -7.68 -13.43 -8.28
CA VAL A 345 -6.71 -12.44 -8.77
C VAL A 345 -6.29 -11.50 -7.66
N PHE A 346 -7.25 -11.00 -6.88
CA PHE A 346 -6.99 -10.10 -5.76
C PHE A 346 -6.38 -10.80 -4.56
N PHE A 347 -6.76 -12.05 -4.29
CA PHE A 347 -6.10 -12.89 -3.29
C PHE A 347 -4.61 -13.07 -3.60
N LEU A 348 -4.28 -13.46 -4.83
CA LEU A 348 -2.89 -13.61 -5.28
C LEU A 348 -2.13 -12.29 -5.22
N ASN A 349 -2.76 -11.18 -5.61
CA ASN A 349 -2.16 -9.85 -5.52
C ASN A 349 -1.85 -9.45 -4.06
N GLY A 350 -2.78 -9.67 -3.13
CA GLY A 350 -2.57 -9.43 -1.70
C GLY A 350 -1.42 -10.29 -1.14
N ALA A 351 -1.38 -11.57 -1.49
CA ALA A 351 -0.32 -12.50 -1.12
C ALA A 351 1.06 -12.05 -1.62
N THR A 352 1.13 -11.56 -2.85
CA THR A 352 2.37 -11.05 -3.47
C THR A 352 2.93 -9.87 -2.68
N TRP A 353 2.09 -8.91 -2.32
CA TRP A 353 2.49 -7.71 -1.59
C TRP A 353 3.06 -8.02 -0.21
N GLY A 354 2.37 -8.86 0.58
CA GLY A 354 2.82 -9.25 1.91
C GLY A 354 4.17 -9.96 1.89
N GLY A 355 4.36 -10.87 0.94
CA GLY A 355 5.61 -11.63 0.79
C GLY A 355 6.78 -10.83 0.24
N ALA A 356 6.53 -9.92 -0.73
CA ALA A 356 7.58 -9.14 -1.39
C ALA A 356 8.35 -8.28 -0.39
N TRP A 357 7.64 -7.55 0.46
CA TRP A 357 8.27 -6.71 1.48
C TRP A 357 9.14 -7.54 2.44
N MET A 358 8.59 -8.63 2.97
CA MET A 358 9.29 -9.49 3.93
C MET A 358 10.50 -10.18 3.30
N GLY A 359 10.33 -10.80 2.14
CA GLY A 359 11.40 -11.55 1.47
C GLY A 359 12.58 -10.69 1.08
N ILE A 360 12.32 -9.53 0.45
CA ILE A 360 13.36 -8.61 0.00
C ILE A 360 14.11 -8.00 1.19
N THR A 361 13.39 -7.54 2.21
CA THR A 361 14.00 -6.92 3.40
C THR A 361 14.87 -7.92 4.16
N ASN A 362 14.36 -9.14 4.42
CA ASN A 362 15.10 -10.17 5.12
C ASN A 362 16.34 -10.64 4.33
N TYR A 363 16.21 -10.76 2.99
CA TYR A 363 17.35 -11.12 2.17
C TYR A 363 18.44 -10.04 2.16
N ILE A 364 18.06 -8.77 2.15
CA ILE A 364 19.01 -7.67 2.29
C ILE A 364 19.70 -7.72 3.66
N PHE A 365 18.99 -8.04 4.73
CA PHE A 365 19.57 -8.20 6.06
C PHE A 365 20.57 -9.36 6.13
N GLU A 366 20.34 -10.43 5.37
CA GLU A 366 21.24 -11.58 5.31
C GLU A 366 22.53 -11.28 4.54
N ILE A 367 22.44 -10.56 3.41
CA ILE A 367 23.60 -10.30 2.54
C ILE A 367 24.38 -9.03 2.89
N ALA A 368 23.80 -8.11 3.67
CA ALA A 368 24.43 -6.83 3.97
C ALA A 368 25.28 -6.91 5.24
N PRO A 369 26.57 -6.50 5.18
CA PRO A 369 27.37 -6.26 6.37
C PRO A 369 26.70 -5.24 7.30
N ASP A 370 26.82 -5.40 8.62
CA ASP A 370 26.11 -4.60 9.61
C ASP A 370 26.30 -3.08 9.45
N ASN A 371 27.54 -2.68 9.14
CA ASN A 371 27.92 -1.27 8.99
C ASN A 371 27.38 -0.60 7.72
N VAL A 372 26.94 -1.35 6.70
CA VAL A 372 26.43 -0.82 5.42
C VAL A 372 24.99 -1.25 5.14
N ARG A 373 24.33 -1.95 6.07
CA ARG A 373 22.93 -2.43 5.95
C ARG A 373 21.95 -1.31 5.59
N PRO A 374 21.98 -0.11 6.22
CA PRO A 374 21.11 1.00 5.84
C PRO A 374 21.34 1.48 4.40
N LEU A 375 22.60 1.46 3.93
CA LEU A 375 22.93 1.80 2.55
C LEU A 375 22.31 0.81 1.56
N PHE A 376 22.36 -0.50 1.84
CA PHE A 376 21.78 -1.54 0.99
C PHE A 376 20.27 -1.40 0.87
N LEU A 377 19.58 -1.18 1.99
CA LEU A 377 18.14 -0.92 1.99
C LEU A 377 17.78 0.35 1.20
N GLY A 378 18.52 1.43 1.43
CA GLY A 378 18.34 2.68 0.70
C GLY A 378 18.54 2.53 -0.80
N LEU A 379 19.58 1.78 -1.23
CA LEU A 379 19.85 1.50 -2.64
C LEU A 379 18.75 0.65 -3.27
N ALA A 380 18.31 -0.42 -2.61
CA ALA A 380 17.23 -1.27 -3.10
C ALA A 380 15.93 -0.48 -3.29
N THR A 381 15.57 0.35 -2.32
CA THR A 381 14.37 1.18 -2.39
C THR A 381 14.46 2.24 -3.50
N THR A 382 15.62 2.93 -3.60
CA THR A 382 15.82 3.99 -4.61
C THR A 382 15.82 3.42 -6.03
N LEU A 383 16.45 2.27 -6.23
CA LEU A 383 16.55 1.64 -7.57
C LEU A 383 15.27 0.89 -7.96
N ALA A 384 14.34 0.67 -7.04
CA ALA A 384 12.98 0.21 -7.36
C ALA A 384 12.03 1.36 -7.75
N ALA A 385 12.42 2.62 -7.55
CA ALA A 385 11.57 3.77 -7.85
C ALA A 385 11.01 3.82 -9.31
N PRO A 386 11.72 3.37 -10.36
CA PRO A 386 11.15 3.31 -11.71
C PRO A 386 9.86 2.48 -11.81
N THR A 387 9.71 1.44 -10.98
CA THR A 387 8.49 0.60 -10.98
C THR A 387 7.24 1.33 -10.51
N VAL A 388 7.40 2.50 -9.87
CA VAL A 388 6.29 3.38 -9.50
C VAL A 388 5.51 3.86 -10.73
N LEU A 389 6.17 4.02 -11.86
CA LEU A 389 5.55 4.49 -13.11
C LEU A 389 4.86 3.36 -13.90
N MET A 390 5.03 2.09 -13.52
CA MET A 390 4.45 0.97 -14.27
C MET A 390 2.94 1.08 -14.47
N PRO A 391 2.11 1.48 -13.49
CA PRO A 391 0.67 1.66 -13.74
C PRO A 391 0.36 2.73 -14.78
N VAL A 392 1.13 3.83 -14.83
CA VAL A 392 0.97 4.88 -15.86
C VAL A 392 1.31 4.34 -17.24
N ILE A 393 2.43 3.58 -17.33
CA ILE A 393 2.83 2.92 -18.57
C ILE A 393 1.73 1.95 -19.02
N GLY A 394 1.13 1.21 -18.10
CA GLY A 394 -0.01 0.33 -18.38
C GLY A 394 -1.21 1.08 -18.96
N GLY A 395 -1.58 2.20 -18.35
CA GLY A 395 -2.65 3.05 -18.85
C GLY A 395 -2.35 3.65 -20.24
N TRP A 396 -1.10 4.04 -20.47
CA TRP A 396 -0.68 4.51 -21.79
C TRP A 396 -0.73 3.40 -22.86
N LEU A 397 -0.29 2.19 -22.51
CA LEU A 397 -0.35 1.04 -23.43
C LEU A 397 -1.80 0.68 -23.80
N LEU A 398 -2.74 0.76 -22.88
CA LEU A 398 -4.16 0.46 -23.12
C LEU A 398 -4.83 1.37 -24.15
N ASN A 399 -4.24 2.52 -24.48
CA ASN A 399 -4.69 3.31 -25.62
C ASN A 399 -4.44 2.61 -26.99
N ALA A 400 -3.50 1.66 -27.04
CA ALA A 400 -3.09 1.00 -28.28
C ALA A 400 -3.32 -0.52 -28.26
N ILE A 401 -3.43 -1.16 -27.07
CA ILE A 401 -3.57 -2.60 -26.92
C ILE A 401 -4.77 -2.96 -26.04
N ALA A 402 -5.25 -4.19 -26.15
CA ALA A 402 -6.32 -4.73 -25.29
C ALA A 402 -5.80 -5.06 -23.87
N TYR A 403 -6.73 -5.18 -22.91
CA TYR A 403 -6.43 -5.59 -21.53
C TYR A 403 -5.70 -6.93 -21.46
N GLU A 404 -6.13 -7.89 -22.30
CA GLU A 404 -5.55 -9.23 -22.36
C GLU A 404 -4.07 -9.18 -22.75
N THR A 405 -3.72 -8.32 -23.70
CA THR A 405 -2.32 -8.10 -24.12
C THR A 405 -1.51 -7.46 -22.99
N LEU A 406 -2.09 -6.49 -22.28
CA LEU A 406 -1.43 -5.87 -21.11
C LEU A 406 -1.16 -6.92 -20.02
N PHE A 407 -2.13 -7.80 -19.75
CA PHE A 407 -1.98 -8.88 -18.76
C PHE A 407 -0.93 -9.90 -19.18
N MET A 408 -0.84 -10.22 -20.48
CA MET A 408 0.25 -11.07 -21.00
C MET A 408 1.63 -10.43 -20.80
N ILE A 409 1.76 -9.12 -21.09
CA ILE A 409 3.00 -8.38 -20.84
C ILE A 409 3.37 -8.42 -19.34
N ALA A 410 2.38 -8.22 -18.46
CA ALA A 410 2.58 -8.29 -17.02
C ALA A 410 3.01 -9.68 -16.55
N ALA A 411 2.44 -10.75 -17.13
CA ALA A 411 2.76 -12.14 -16.79
C ALA A 411 4.18 -12.54 -17.22
N VAL A 412 4.61 -12.10 -18.40
CA VAL A 412 5.96 -12.38 -18.92
C VAL A 412 7.03 -11.55 -18.23
N GLY A 413 6.67 -10.33 -17.79
CA GLY A 413 7.61 -9.42 -17.12
C GLY A 413 7.87 -9.74 -15.65
N ALA A 414 6.99 -10.54 -15.01
CA ALA A 414 7.08 -10.89 -13.59
C ALA A 414 7.96 -12.14 -13.35
#